data_85c38cf6c749b272d0a12c7effe41c11
#
_entry.id   85c38cf6c749b272d0a12c7effe41c11
#
_cell.length_a   1.000
_cell.length_b   1.000
_cell.length_c   1.000
_cell.angle_alpha   90.00
_cell.angle_beta   90.00
_cell.angle_gamma   90.00
#
_symmetry.space_group_name_H-M   'P 1'
#
loop_
_entity.id
_entity.type
_entity.pdbx_description
1 polymer ?
#
loop_
_entity_poly.entity_id
_entity_poly.type
_entity_poly.pdbx_seq_one_letter_code
_entity_poly.pdbx_strand_id
1 'polypeptide(L)'
;MPKLDQDKRFLEAGVQVLSDYLLSKELFYPLGGDLPRLTIGNLMLAHRRLTAIGYDTLSNEIDTVRAKWRVAWGQKASREIHTRLELWQNFLSDYRASPENNADRYPVEVRHRAILQLLVEDADSTPELDLLPGLDSKLKGSLIPGEFVWEKQVAAGFDRVENWFLFGTLKSK
;
A
#
# COMPACT_ATOMS: atom_id res chain seq x y z
N MET A 1 -18.85 1.30 8.04
CA MET A 1 -17.48 1.65 8.46
C MET A 1 -16.96 2.79 7.62
N PRO A 2 -16.64 3.94 8.22
CA PRO A 2 -16.25 5.12 7.46
C PRO A 2 -15.07 4.88 6.52
N LYS A 3 -14.08 4.08 6.95
CA LYS A 3 -12.89 3.82 6.14
C LYS A 3 -13.18 2.92 4.95
N LEU A 4 -14.01 1.89 5.11
CA LEU A 4 -14.39 1.02 4.00
C LEU A 4 -15.30 1.74 3.00
N ASP A 5 -16.15 2.63 3.47
CA ASP A 5 -16.95 3.50 2.58
C ASP A 5 -16.06 4.45 1.81
N GLN A 6 -15.02 4.99 2.43
CA GLN A 6 -14.02 5.80 1.74
C GLN A 6 -13.26 4.96 0.70
N ASP A 7 -12.86 3.73 1.04
CA ASP A 7 -12.21 2.81 0.09
C ASP A 7 -13.09 2.56 -1.14
N LYS A 8 -14.41 2.35 -0.96
CA LYS A 8 -15.34 2.17 -2.08
C LYS A 8 -15.42 3.41 -2.97
N ARG A 9 -15.62 4.58 -2.37
CA ARG A 9 -15.67 5.85 -3.11
C ARG A 9 -14.36 6.12 -3.84
N PHE A 10 -13.24 5.86 -3.19
CA PHE A 10 -11.92 6.00 -3.78
C PHE A 10 -11.75 5.06 -4.97
N LEU A 11 -12.09 3.78 -4.82
CA LEU A 11 -11.92 2.79 -5.88
C LEU A 11 -12.79 3.12 -7.09
N GLU A 12 -14.05 3.48 -6.86
CA GLU A 12 -14.98 3.87 -7.94
C GLU A 12 -14.49 5.10 -8.70
N ALA A 13 -14.09 6.15 -8.00
CA ALA A 13 -13.56 7.36 -8.61
C ALA A 13 -12.24 7.10 -9.34
N GLY A 14 -11.35 6.30 -8.73
CA GLY A 14 -10.05 5.99 -9.30
C GLY A 14 -10.15 5.19 -10.60
N VAL A 15 -11.03 4.19 -10.65
CA VAL A 15 -11.22 3.36 -11.86
C VAL A 15 -11.73 4.20 -13.02
N GLN A 16 -12.61 5.17 -12.78
CA GLN A 16 -13.13 6.05 -13.83
C GLN A 16 -12.04 6.86 -14.52
N VAL A 17 -11.01 7.26 -13.82
CA VAL A 17 -9.91 8.09 -14.35
C VAL A 17 -8.58 7.33 -14.47
N LEU A 18 -8.61 6.01 -14.31
CA LEU A 18 -7.39 5.20 -14.27
C LEU A 18 -6.57 5.31 -15.55
N SER A 19 -7.22 5.27 -16.72
CA SER A 19 -6.52 5.45 -18.00
C SER A 19 -5.89 6.85 -18.11
N ASP A 20 -6.62 7.89 -17.72
CA ASP A 20 -6.11 9.27 -17.72
C ASP A 20 -4.90 9.41 -16.79
N TYR A 21 -4.98 8.78 -15.60
CA TYR A 21 -3.86 8.73 -14.66
C TYR A 21 -2.62 8.08 -15.28
N LEU A 22 -2.79 6.91 -15.90
CA LEU A 22 -1.68 6.16 -16.49
C LEU A 22 -0.99 6.94 -17.61
N LEU A 23 -1.73 7.75 -18.35
CA LEU A 23 -1.21 8.59 -19.44
C LEU A 23 -0.69 9.95 -18.96
N SER A 24 -0.97 10.31 -17.71
CA SER A 24 -0.50 11.57 -17.13
C SER A 24 0.97 11.48 -16.70
N LYS A 25 1.56 12.62 -16.38
CA LYS A 25 2.89 12.70 -15.78
C LYS A 25 2.85 12.59 -14.25
N GLU A 26 1.66 12.69 -13.66
CA GLU A 26 1.48 12.70 -12.23
C GLU A 26 1.68 11.31 -11.64
N LEU A 27 2.43 11.22 -10.53
CA LEU A 27 2.51 9.99 -9.74
C LEU A 27 1.35 9.91 -8.74
N PHE A 28 1.01 11.04 -8.12
CA PHE A 28 -0.10 11.19 -7.18
C PHE A 28 -1.18 12.03 -7.85
N TYR A 29 -2.23 11.38 -8.35
CA TYR A 29 -3.26 12.00 -9.17
C TYR A 29 -4.45 12.44 -8.31
N PRO A 30 -4.85 13.70 -8.34
CA PRO A 30 -5.94 14.19 -7.49
C PRO A 30 -7.30 13.66 -7.97
N LEU A 31 -8.09 13.14 -7.02
CA LEU A 31 -9.47 12.72 -7.27
C LEU A 31 -10.50 13.74 -6.77
N GLY A 32 -10.05 14.74 -6.01
CA GLY A 32 -10.91 15.77 -5.46
C GLY A 32 -11.57 15.39 -4.13
N GLY A 33 -12.22 16.37 -3.50
CA GLY A 33 -12.89 16.18 -2.23
C GLY A 33 -11.98 15.68 -1.11
N ASP A 34 -12.50 14.76 -0.32
CA ASP A 34 -11.79 14.15 0.81
C ASP A 34 -11.09 12.84 0.43
N LEU A 35 -11.03 12.51 -0.85
CA LEU A 35 -10.45 11.25 -1.30
C LEU A 35 -8.92 11.32 -1.32
N PRO A 36 -8.23 10.20 -0.98
CA PRO A 36 -6.80 10.09 -1.18
C PRO A 36 -6.44 10.27 -2.66
N ARG A 37 -5.20 10.60 -2.93
CA ARG A 37 -4.72 10.68 -4.32
C ARG A 37 -4.63 9.29 -4.93
N LEU A 38 -4.92 9.21 -6.23
CA LEU A 38 -4.79 7.97 -6.98
C LEU A 38 -3.32 7.66 -7.24
N THR A 39 -2.92 6.45 -6.87
CA THR A 39 -1.69 5.79 -7.27
C THR A 39 -2.01 4.33 -7.54
N ILE A 40 -1.12 3.61 -8.24
CA ILE A 40 -1.29 2.15 -8.41
C ILE A 40 -1.39 1.47 -7.04
N GLY A 41 -0.50 1.83 -6.11
CA GLY A 41 -0.47 1.22 -4.78
C GLY A 41 -1.71 1.49 -3.96
N ASN A 42 -2.19 2.74 -3.94
CA ASN A 42 -3.44 3.07 -3.25
C ASN A 42 -4.63 2.33 -3.85
N LEU A 43 -4.67 2.23 -5.19
CA LEU A 43 -5.73 1.50 -5.88
C LEU A 43 -5.72 0.01 -5.52
N MET A 44 -4.57 -0.64 -5.62
CA MET A 44 -4.41 -2.06 -5.32
C MET A 44 -4.72 -2.38 -3.86
N LEU A 45 -4.30 -1.53 -2.94
CA LEU A 45 -4.57 -1.74 -1.53
C LEU A 45 -6.07 -1.60 -1.21
N ALA A 46 -6.73 -0.57 -1.71
CA ALA A 46 -8.18 -0.41 -1.55
C ALA A 46 -8.93 -1.58 -2.18
N HIS A 47 -8.53 -2.02 -3.36
CA HIS A 47 -9.12 -3.19 -4.03
C HIS A 47 -8.97 -4.47 -3.21
N ARG A 48 -7.77 -4.72 -2.65
CA ARG A 48 -7.50 -5.89 -1.80
C ARG A 48 -8.37 -5.87 -0.54
N ARG A 49 -8.47 -4.73 0.12
CA ARG A 49 -9.29 -4.56 1.31
C ARG A 49 -10.78 -4.81 1.01
N LEU A 50 -11.27 -4.27 -0.08
CA LEU A 50 -12.68 -4.44 -0.47
C LEU A 50 -13.00 -5.85 -0.94
N THR A 51 -12.09 -6.49 -1.69
CA THR A 51 -12.24 -7.89 -2.10
C THR A 51 -12.34 -8.81 -0.88
N ALA A 52 -11.61 -8.53 0.18
CA ALA A 52 -11.66 -9.29 1.42
C ALA A 52 -13.06 -9.32 2.07
N ILE A 53 -13.88 -8.30 1.80
CA ILE A 53 -15.27 -8.22 2.29
C ILE A 53 -16.31 -8.56 1.22
N GLY A 54 -15.87 -9.12 0.09
CA GLY A 54 -16.77 -9.56 -0.98
C GLY A 54 -17.12 -8.49 -2.03
N TYR A 55 -16.50 -7.31 -1.97
CA TYR A 55 -16.72 -6.25 -2.96
C TYR A 55 -15.66 -6.35 -4.06
N ASP A 56 -16.01 -6.99 -5.17
CA ASP A 56 -15.09 -7.25 -6.29
C ASP A 56 -15.64 -6.80 -7.65
N THR A 57 -16.65 -5.94 -7.65
CA THR A 57 -17.37 -5.51 -8.85
C THR A 57 -16.51 -4.78 -9.88
N LEU A 58 -15.39 -4.16 -9.45
CA LEU A 58 -14.50 -3.39 -10.32
C LEU A 58 -13.25 -4.17 -10.74
N SER A 59 -13.11 -5.44 -10.33
CA SER A 59 -11.92 -6.24 -10.62
C SER A 59 -11.64 -6.38 -12.12
N ASN A 60 -12.68 -6.67 -12.92
CA ASN A 60 -12.53 -6.83 -14.37
C ASN A 60 -12.11 -5.53 -15.05
N GLU A 61 -12.63 -4.41 -14.61
CA GLU A 61 -12.30 -3.09 -15.17
C GLU A 61 -10.84 -2.73 -14.88
N ILE A 62 -10.38 -2.97 -13.67
CA ILE A 62 -8.98 -2.77 -13.29
C ILE A 62 -8.07 -3.65 -14.14
N ASP A 63 -8.37 -4.94 -14.25
CA ASP A 63 -7.57 -5.88 -15.03
C ASP A 63 -7.53 -5.52 -16.52
N THR A 64 -8.63 -5.06 -17.07
CA THR A 64 -8.72 -4.63 -18.45
C THR A 64 -7.83 -3.41 -18.73
N VAL A 65 -7.88 -2.41 -17.87
CA VAL A 65 -7.05 -1.20 -18.00
C VAL A 65 -5.57 -1.54 -17.81
N ARG A 66 -5.26 -2.38 -16.81
CA ARG A 66 -3.89 -2.84 -16.54
C ARG A 66 -3.28 -3.57 -17.73
N ALA A 67 -4.03 -4.46 -18.35
CA ALA A 67 -3.58 -5.20 -19.53
C ALA A 67 -3.37 -4.28 -20.74
N LYS A 68 -4.31 -3.35 -20.97
CA LYS A 68 -4.25 -2.40 -22.08
C LYS A 68 -3.06 -1.44 -21.97
N TRP A 69 -2.78 -0.95 -20.77
CA TRP A 69 -1.73 0.05 -20.49
C TRP A 69 -0.57 -0.54 -19.68
N ARG A 70 -0.19 -1.76 -19.98
CA ARG A 70 0.79 -2.52 -19.18
C ARG A 70 2.12 -1.79 -18.96
N VAL A 71 2.66 -1.15 -20.00
CA VAL A 71 3.95 -0.43 -19.91
C VAL A 71 3.80 0.79 -18.99
N ALA A 72 2.76 1.59 -19.19
CA ALA A 72 2.49 2.75 -18.35
C ALA A 72 2.23 2.35 -16.88
N TRP A 73 1.52 1.25 -16.67
CA TRP A 73 1.30 0.69 -15.33
C TRP A 73 2.62 0.33 -14.64
N GLY A 74 3.49 -0.42 -15.31
CA GLY A 74 4.80 -0.79 -14.78
C GLY A 74 5.69 0.39 -14.45
N GLN A 75 5.67 1.43 -15.28
CA GLN A 75 6.42 2.67 -15.05
C GLN A 75 5.90 3.43 -13.82
N LYS A 76 4.57 3.54 -13.68
CA LYS A 76 3.97 4.17 -12.49
C LYS A 76 4.30 3.37 -11.22
N ALA A 77 4.18 2.05 -11.29
CA ALA A 77 4.51 1.17 -10.18
C ALA A 77 5.97 1.32 -9.73
N SER A 78 6.91 1.35 -10.67
CA SER A 78 8.33 1.54 -10.37
C SER A 78 8.63 2.89 -9.70
N ARG A 79 8.01 3.96 -10.19
CA ARG A 79 8.15 5.28 -9.59
C ARG A 79 7.56 5.32 -8.18
N GLU A 80 6.43 4.66 -7.99
CA GLU A 80 5.78 4.62 -6.68
C GLU A 80 6.61 3.81 -5.68
N ILE A 81 7.21 2.69 -6.09
CA ILE A 81 8.11 1.91 -5.24
C ILE A 81 9.22 2.79 -4.67
N HIS A 82 9.86 3.60 -5.51
CA HIS A 82 10.92 4.51 -5.07
C HIS A 82 10.42 5.43 -3.94
N THR A 83 9.28 6.07 -4.16
CA THR A 83 8.70 6.99 -3.17
C THR A 83 8.27 6.28 -1.88
N ARG A 84 7.60 5.11 -2.01
CA ARG A 84 7.13 4.35 -0.84
C ARG A 84 8.29 3.83 -0.01
N LEU A 85 9.34 3.38 -0.67
CA LEU A 85 10.52 2.87 0.01
C LEU A 85 11.22 3.98 0.82
N GLU A 86 11.34 5.16 0.24
CA GLU A 86 11.88 6.33 0.93
C GLU A 86 11.06 6.70 2.17
N LEU A 87 9.73 6.77 2.03
CA LEU A 87 8.83 7.07 3.14
C LEU A 87 8.90 6.00 4.23
N TRP A 88 8.97 4.74 3.85
CA TRP A 88 9.10 3.62 4.78
C TRP A 88 10.43 3.66 5.54
N GLN A 89 11.54 3.90 4.84
CA GLN A 89 12.86 4.06 5.46
C GLN A 89 12.86 5.22 6.46
N ASN A 90 12.28 6.35 6.09
CA ASN A 90 12.20 7.52 6.96
C ASN A 90 11.42 7.21 8.24
N PHE A 91 10.29 6.54 8.13
CA PHE A 91 9.54 6.11 9.31
C PHE A 91 10.36 5.18 10.22
N LEU A 92 11.00 4.16 9.65
CA LEU A 92 11.80 3.22 10.44
C LEU A 92 12.98 3.93 11.13
N SER A 93 13.56 4.93 10.48
CA SER A 93 14.61 5.76 11.05
C SER A 93 14.09 6.61 12.23
N ASP A 94 12.94 7.27 12.05
CA ASP A 94 12.28 8.04 13.11
C ASP A 94 11.95 7.15 14.31
N TYR A 95 11.39 5.97 14.04
CA TYR A 95 11.06 5.00 15.09
C TYR A 95 12.29 4.58 15.88
N ARG A 96 13.41 4.27 15.21
CA ARG A 96 14.62 3.88 15.89
C ARG A 96 15.23 5.00 16.73
N ALA A 97 15.08 6.23 16.27
CA ALA A 97 15.57 7.40 17.01
C ALA A 97 14.75 7.65 18.28
N SER A 98 13.43 7.42 18.22
CA SER A 98 12.53 7.65 19.35
C SER A 98 11.35 6.66 19.31
N PRO A 99 11.54 5.42 19.81
CA PRO A 99 10.47 4.41 19.78
C PRO A 99 9.19 4.85 20.50
N GLU A 100 9.34 5.47 21.67
CA GLU A 100 8.21 5.91 22.49
C GLU A 100 7.33 6.95 21.81
N ASN A 101 7.90 7.75 20.90
CA ASN A 101 7.16 8.80 20.20
C ASN A 101 6.61 8.34 18.84
N ASN A 102 7.08 7.22 18.31
CA ASN A 102 6.78 6.80 16.94
C ASN A 102 6.11 5.44 16.83
N ALA A 103 6.10 4.61 17.87
CA ALA A 103 5.49 3.29 17.82
C ALA A 103 4.00 3.36 17.42
N ASP A 104 3.27 4.35 17.92
CA ASP A 104 1.83 4.51 17.67
C ASP A 104 1.51 4.90 16.22
N ARG A 105 2.50 5.35 15.46
CA ARG A 105 2.32 5.67 14.03
C ARG A 105 2.28 4.41 13.16
N TYR A 106 2.68 3.27 13.68
CA TYR A 106 2.88 2.05 12.91
C TYR A 106 1.64 1.64 12.07
N PRO A 107 0.41 1.62 12.60
CA PRO A 107 -0.76 1.22 11.80
C PRO A 107 -0.99 2.09 10.55
N VAL A 108 -0.58 3.35 10.60
CA VAL A 108 -0.66 4.25 9.45
C VAL A 108 0.53 4.05 8.50
N GLU A 109 1.73 4.01 9.04
CA GLU A 109 2.97 3.99 8.25
C GLU A 109 3.25 2.64 7.59
N VAL A 110 2.82 1.53 8.18
CA VAL A 110 2.97 0.20 7.60
C VAL A 110 2.23 0.05 6.27
N ARG A 111 1.34 0.97 5.97
CA ARG A 111 0.69 1.06 4.66
C ARG A 111 1.73 1.13 3.53
N HIS A 112 2.84 1.85 3.73
CA HIS A 112 3.92 1.91 2.73
C HIS A 112 4.52 0.54 2.47
N ARG A 113 4.77 -0.25 3.52
CA ARG A 113 5.29 -1.62 3.38
C ARG A 113 4.30 -2.54 2.66
N ALA A 114 3.02 -2.44 3.02
CA ALA A 114 1.96 -3.22 2.37
C ALA A 114 1.86 -2.89 0.87
N ILE A 115 1.93 -1.62 0.52
CA ILE A 115 1.90 -1.19 -0.88
C ILE A 115 3.13 -1.70 -1.63
N LEU A 116 4.32 -1.65 -1.04
CA LEU A 116 5.52 -2.22 -1.64
C LEU A 116 5.32 -3.71 -1.96
N GLN A 117 4.70 -4.47 -1.07
CA GLN A 117 4.39 -5.89 -1.31
C GLN A 117 3.50 -6.09 -2.54
N LEU A 118 2.51 -5.21 -2.72
CA LEU A 118 1.59 -5.29 -3.85
C LEU A 118 2.22 -4.86 -5.18
N LEU A 119 3.16 -3.93 -5.15
CA LEU A 119 3.75 -3.36 -6.36
C LEU A 119 4.90 -4.19 -6.94
N VAL A 120 5.52 -5.04 -6.14
CA VAL A 120 6.74 -5.79 -6.55
C VAL A 120 6.56 -6.58 -7.83
N GLU A 121 5.41 -7.22 -8.01
CA GLU A 121 5.16 -8.09 -9.18
C GLU A 121 4.87 -7.29 -10.46
N ASP A 122 4.46 -6.04 -10.33
CA ASP A 122 3.99 -5.24 -11.45
C ASP A 122 5.01 -4.24 -11.96
N ALA A 123 6.01 -3.94 -11.15
CA ALA A 123 7.00 -2.93 -11.46
C ALA A 123 8.02 -3.43 -12.47
N ASP A 124 8.56 -2.50 -13.24
CA ASP A 124 9.78 -2.71 -13.99
C ASP A 124 10.96 -2.95 -13.03
N SER A 125 12.17 -3.19 -13.56
CA SER A 125 13.35 -3.36 -12.73
C SER A 125 13.50 -2.21 -11.72
N THR A 126 13.54 -2.55 -10.43
CA THR A 126 13.66 -1.59 -9.32
C THR A 126 14.75 -2.04 -8.36
N PRO A 127 16.02 -1.66 -8.67
CA PRO A 127 17.16 -2.06 -7.82
C PRO A 127 17.03 -1.66 -6.35
N GLU A 128 16.29 -0.60 -6.07
CA GLU A 128 16.05 -0.11 -4.71
C GLU A 128 15.37 -1.14 -3.82
N LEU A 129 14.66 -2.10 -4.40
CA LEU A 129 14.01 -3.19 -3.63
C LEU A 129 15.01 -4.11 -2.94
N ASP A 130 16.27 -4.10 -3.34
CA ASP A 130 17.33 -4.84 -2.65
C ASP A 130 17.55 -4.36 -1.22
N LEU A 131 17.09 -3.17 -0.88
CA LEU A 131 17.13 -2.62 0.49
C LEU A 131 16.07 -3.26 1.40
N LEU A 132 14.99 -3.77 0.84
CA LEU A 132 13.82 -4.22 1.61
C LEU A 132 14.12 -5.36 2.58
N PRO A 133 14.90 -6.41 2.21
CA PRO A 133 15.22 -7.48 3.17
C PRO A 133 15.93 -6.97 4.43
N GLY A 134 16.83 -6.01 4.29
CA GLY A 134 17.52 -5.39 5.42
C GLY A 134 16.57 -4.61 6.33
N LEU A 135 15.65 -3.86 5.74
CA LEU A 135 14.62 -3.13 6.47
C LEU A 135 13.67 -4.09 7.20
N ASP A 136 13.29 -5.17 6.55
CA ASP A 136 12.42 -6.19 7.13
C ASP A 136 13.09 -6.90 8.31
N SER A 137 14.39 -7.17 8.22
CA SER A 137 15.15 -7.76 9.34
C SER A 137 15.13 -6.85 10.56
N LYS A 138 15.31 -5.55 10.36
CA LYS A 138 15.24 -4.57 11.44
C LYS A 138 13.84 -4.49 12.04
N LEU A 139 12.81 -4.49 11.19
CA LEU A 139 11.43 -4.46 11.62
C LEU A 139 11.07 -5.69 12.46
N LYS A 140 11.47 -6.88 12.02
CA LYS A 140 11.24 -8.13 12.77
C LYS A 140 11.82 -8.08 14.18
N GLY A 141 12.95 -7.43 14.36
CA GLY A 141 13.57 -7.24 15.69
C GLY A 141 12.77 -6.33 16.61
N SER A 142 11.90 -5.49 16.09
CA SER A 142 11.13 -4.48 16.84
C SER A 142 9.63 -4.78 16.90
N LEU A 143 9.13 -5.68 16.05
CA LEU A 143 7.71 -6.02 16.00
C LEU A 143 7.36 -7.06 17.07
N ILE A 144 6.31 -6.77 17.82
CA ILE A 144 5.68 -7.74 18.73
C ILE A 144 4.56 -8.40 17.92
N PRO A 145 4.68 -9.68 17.54
CA PRO A 145 3.62 -10.36 16.80
C PRO A 145 2.29 -10.33 17.56
N GLY A 146 1.21 -10.15 16.83
CA GLY A 146 -0.11 -10.04 17.44
C GLY A 146 -1.23 -9.96 16.43
N GLU A 147 -2.26 -9.18 16.76
CA GLU A 147 -3.44 -9.04 15.93
C GLU A 147 -3.16 -8.20 14.66
N PHE A 148 -4.07 -8.33 13.68
CA PHE A 148 -4.05 -7.53 12.47
C PHE A 148 -4.16 -6.04 12.80
N VAL A 149 -3.33 -5.21 12.16
CA VAL A 149 -3.19 -3.79 12.49
C VAL A 149 -4.36 -2.92 12.07
N TRP A 150 -5.16 -3.36 11.09
CA TRP A 150 -6.29 -2.62 10.57
C TRP A 150 -7.62 -3.27 10.97
N GLU A 151 -8.71 -2.94 10.27
CA GLU A 151 -10.03 -3.49 10.58
C GLU A 151 -10.05 -5.01 10.36
N LYS A 152 -10.58 -5.75 11.34
CA LYS A 152 -10.60 -7.21 11.31
C LYS A 152 -11.31 -7.78 10.07
N GLN A 153 -12.30 -7.07 9.55
CA GLN A 153 -13.06 -7.52 8.38
C GLN A 153 -12.20 -7.70 7.13
N VAL A 154 -11.11 -6.95 7.00
CA VAL A 154 -10.26 -7.02 5.82
C VAL A 154 -9.07 -7.96 6.01
N ALA A 155 -8.87 -8.51 7.20
CA ALA A 155 -7.73 -9.37 7.51
C ALA A 155 -7.64 -10.59 6.58
N ALA A 156 -8.76 -11.14 6.14
CA ALA A 156 -8.80 -12.29 5.24
C ALA A 156 -8.15 -12.03 3.86
N GLY A 157 -8.00 -10.75 3.46
CA GLY A 157 -7.31 -10.36 2.23
C GLY A 157 -5.80 -10.38 2.31
N PHE A 158 -5.24 -10.65 3.51
CA PHE A 158 -3.80 -10.56 3.73
C PHE A 158 -3.30 -11.84 4.42
N ASP A 159 -2.59 -12.66 3.67
CA ASP A 159 -1.97 -13.86 4.21
C ASP A 159 -0.98 -13.50 5.31
N ARG A 160 -1.07 -14.19 6.45
CA ARG A 160 -0.26 -13.86 7.64
C ARG A 160 1.23 -14.11 7.43
N VAL A 161 1.61 -15.05 6.60
CA VAL A 161 3.02 -15.35 6.32
C VAL A 161 3.61 -14.31 5.39
N GLU A 162 2.93 -14.03 4.28
CA GLU A 162 3.39 -13.06 3.29
C GLU A 162 3.33 -11.62 3.81
N ASN A 163 2.31 -11.31 4.59
CA ASN A 163 2.06 -9.97 5.12
C ASN A 163 2.28 -9.91 6.64
N TRP A 164 3.30 -10.61 7.13
CA TRP A 164 3.60 -10.72 8.57
C TRP A 164 3.69 -9.35 9.27
N PHE A 165 4.15 -8.33 8.57
CA PHE A 165 4.27 -6.96 9.08
C PHE A 165 2.91 -6.30 9.42
N LEU A 166 1.80 -6.88 8.96
CA LEU A 166 0.44 -6.41 9.29
C LEU A 166 -0.12 -7.06 10.56
N PHE A 167 0.65 -7.91 11.24
CA PHE A 167 0.18 -8.66 12.40
C PHE A 167 1.07 -8.42 13.60
N GLY A 168 0.84 -7.31 14.27
CA GLY A 168 1.59 -6.95 15.47
C GLY A 168 1.64 -5.47 15.74
N THR A 169 2.42 -5.11 16.74
CA THR A 169 2.67 -3.73 17.16
C THR A 169 4.17 -3.51 17.34
N LEU A 170 4.62 -2.26 17.24
CA LEU A 170 6.01 -1.94 17.52
C LEU A 170 6.26 -1.76 19.02
N LYS A 171 7.42 -2.20 19.47
CA LYS A 171 7.87 -1.94 20.84
C LYS A 171 8.03 -0.44 21.06
N SER A 172 7.53 0.07 22.19
CA SER A 172 7.64 1.48 22.54
C SER A 172 8.89 1.81 23.35
N LYS A 173 9.72 0.80 23.61
CA LYS A 173 11.02 0.94 24.31
C LYS A 173 12.07 0.03 23.70
#